data_7ffb5dfa449e961fdf2c1526f9887ac5
#
_entry.id   7ffb5dfa449e961fdf2c1526f9887ac5
#
_cell.length_a   1.000
_cell.length_b   1.000
_cell.length_c   1.000
_cell.angle_alpha   90.00
_cell.angle_beta   90.00
_cell.angle_gamma   90.00
#
_symmetry.space_group_name_H-M   'P 1'
#
loop_
_entity.id
_entity.type
_entity.pdbx_description
1 polymer ?
#
loop_
_entity_poly.entity_id
_entity_poly.type
_entity_poly.pdbx_seq_one_letter_code
_entity_poly.pdbx_strand_id
1 'polypeptide(L)'
;MKRRRLDDEMIAQGICQTRDDALRMCMAGLVSCAGERFSSSAVRVEIGCDLHVKGRIPYVSRGGLKLSGALDAFLVDVHDLYCLDIGCSSGGFTDCLLKRGARHVVSVDVGHAQFDWSLRNDERVDLHERTNIVDLPAQGFNSSFDLAVCDVSFTSIRTILPATLELLAPHGAFVSLVKPQFEAQAHEVGEGGIVRDPNVHARVLAQTIDLFAAHGLYPVDICASPIHGAKGNREFFIYGDRVRFNDSSSDDVRLQVSRLKEKTEEL
;
A
#
# COMPACT_ATOMS: atom_id res chain seq x y z
N MET A 1 -20.80 -32.91 0.46
CA MET A 1 -20.46 -31.56 1.02
C MET A 1 -21.72 -30.72 1.16
N LYS A 2 -21.76 -29.80 2.13
CA LYS A 2 -22.92 -28.90 2.30
C LYS A 2 -22.90 -27.85 1.19
N ARG A 3 -24.06 -27.60 0.56
CA ARG A 3 -24.23 -26.62 -0.52
C ARG A 3 -25.18 -25.50 -0.10
N ARG A 4 -24.87 -24.25 -0.51
CA ARG A 4 -25.76 -23.10 -0.36
C ARG A 4 -25.95 -22.39 -1.71
N ARG A 5 -26.89 -21.46 -1.80
CA ARG A 5 -27.08 -20.63 -2.98
C ARG A 5 -25.83 -19.77 -3.22
N LEU A 6 -25.49 -19.53 -4.48
CA LEU A 6 -24.33 -18.72 -4.86
C LEU A 6 -24.45 -17.29 -4.33
N ASP A 7 -25.63 -16.67 -4.40
CA ASP A 7 -25.84 -15.33 -3.82
C ASP A 7 -25.58 -15.29 -2.31
N ASP A 8 -26.03 -16.29 -1.55
CA ASP A 8 -25.79 -16.40 -0.11
C ASP A 8 -24.30 -16.70 0.19
N GLU A 9 -23.61 -17.46 -0.67
CA GLU A 9 -22.17 -17.70 -0.53
C GLU A 9 -21.35 -16.47 -0.87
N MET A 10 -21.72 -15.72 -1.92
CA MET A 10 -21.10 -14.44 -2.27
C MET A 10 -21.21 -13.41 -1.13
N ILE A 11 -22.39 -13.35 -0.49
CA ILE A 11 -22.58 -12.47 0.68
C ILE A 11 -21.73 -12.95 1.86
N ALA A 12 -21.72 -14.25 2.15
CA ALA A 12 -20.94 -14.82 3.24
C ALA A 12 -19.42 -14.64 3.09
N GLN A 13 -18.93 -14.62 1.83
CA GLN A 13 -17.51 -14.31 1.51
C GLN A 13 -17.25 -12.81 1.36
N GLY A 14 -18.23 -11.94 1.65
CA GLY A 14 -18.10 -10.50 1.51
C GLY A 14 -17.87 -10.03 0.05
N ILE A 15 -18.28 -10.82 -0.94
CA ILE A 15 -18.16 -10.50 -2.36
C ILE A 15 -19.15 -9.39 -2.77
N CYS A 16 -20.34 -9.41 -2.18
CA CYS A 16 -21.37 -8.39 -2.35
C CYS A 16 -22.18 -8.26 -1.07
N GLN A 17 -22.96 -7.19 -0.97
CA GLN A 17 -23.79 -6.96 0.21
C GLN A 17 -25.23 -7.46 0.04
N THR A 18 -25.72 -7.54 -1.19
CA THR A 18 -27.11 -7.92 -1.47
C THR A 18 -27.20 -9.02 -2.53
N ARG A 19 -28.33 -9.75 -2.54
CA ARG A 19 -28.61 -10.75 -3.58
C ARG A 19 -28.78 -10.12 -4.97
N ASP A 20 -29.24 -8.87 -5.05
CA ASP A 20 -29.36 -8.15 -6.30
C ASP A 20 -28.00 -7.80 -6.88
N ASP A 21 -27.01 -7.47 -6.05
CA ASP A 21 -25.63 -7.30 -6.49
C ASP A 21 -25.06 -8.61 -7.03
N ALA A 22 -25.26 -9.70 -6.30
CA ALA A 22 -24.83 -11.03 -6.74
C ALA A 22 -25.45 -11.40 -8.10
N LEU A 23 -26.74 -11.13 -8.28
CA LEU A 23 -27.43 -11.38 -9.54
C LEU A 23 -26.83 -10.55 -10.68
N ARG A 24 -26.63 -9.25 -10.47
CA ARG A 24 -26.01 -8.36 -11.49
C ARG A 24 -24.62 -8.85 -11.89
N MET A 25 -23.80 -9.25 -10.90
CA MET A 25 -22.44 -9.76 -11.15
C MET A 25 -22.47 -11.08 -11.95
N CYS A 26 -23.38 -12.00 -11.62
CA CYS A 26 -23.54 -13.25 -12.35
C CYS A 26 -24.05 -13.00 -13.80
N MET A 27 -25.06 -12.15 -13.97
CA MET A 27 -25.58 -11.81 -15.30
C MET A 27 -24.53 -11.13 -16.19
N ALA A 28 -23.63 -10.35 -15.59
CA ALA A 28 -22.49 -9.77 -16.30
C ALA A 28 -21.37 -10.79 -16.61
N GLY A 29 -21.52 -12.07 -16.21
CA GLY A 29 -20.54 -13.12 -16.45
C GLY A 29 -19.21 -12.92 -15.68
N LEU A 30 -19.26 -12.20 -14.57
CA LEU A 30 -18.07 -11.86 -13.77
C LEU A 30 -17.70 -12.95 -12.76
N VAL A 31 -18.66 -13.78 -12.34
CA VAL A 31 -18.48 -14.76 -11.24
C VAL A 31 -18.13 -16.14 -11.79
N SER A 32 -17.09 -16.76 -11.24
CA SER A 32 -16.69 -18.12 -11.59
C SER A 32 -16.15 -18.88 -10.36
N CYS A 33 -16.16 -20.23 -10.45
CA CYS A 33 -15.50 -21.11 -9.48
C CYS A 33 -14.87 -22.26 -10.26
N ALA A 34 -13.63 -22.61 -9.96
CA ALA A 34 -12.88 -23.67 -10.64
C ALA A 34 -12.94 -23.61 -12.18
N GLY A 35 -12.97 -22.40 -12.76
CA GLY A 35 -13.04 -22.16 -14.20
C GLY A 35 -14.46 -22.16 -14.79
N GLU A 36 -15.48 -22.62 -14.06
CA GLU A 36 -16.88 -22.52 -14.47
C GLU A 36 -17.45 -21.16 -14.17
N ARG A 37 -18.11 -20.51 -15.18
CA ARG A 37 -18.77 -19.22 -15.02
C ARG A 37 -20.24 -19.40 -14.68
N PHE A 38 -20.73 -18.53 -13.79
CA PHE A 38 -22.14 -18.53 -13.41
C PHE A 38 -22.89 -17.35 -14.04
N SER A 39 -23.98 -17.67 -14.72
CA SER A 39 -24.92 -16.68 -15.27
C SER A 39 -26.13 -16.42 -14.36
N SER A 40 -26.29 -17.20 -13.29
CA SER A 40 -27.37 -17.10 -12.31
C SER A 40 -26.83 -17.18 -10.89
N SER A 41 -27.29 -16.29 -10.01
CA SER A 41 -26.93 -16.28 -8.60
C SER A 41 -27.69 -17.33 -7.77
N ALA A 42 -28.70 -17.97 -8.35
CA ALA A 42 -29.54 -18.96 -7.68
C ALA A 42 -28.96 -20.39 -7.68
N VAL A 43 -27.90 -20.64 -8.45
CA VAL A 43 -27.22 -21.95 -8.46
C VAL A 43 -26.70 -22.32 -7.08
N ARG A 44 -26.56 -23.61 -6.83
CA ARG A 44 -26.00 -24.11 -5.56
C ARG A 44 -24.52 -24.43 -5.73
N VAL A 45 -23.69 -23.84 -4.89
CA VAL A 45 -22.25 -24.07 -4.80
C VAL A 45 -21.86 -24.70 -3.46
N GLU A 46 -20.70 -25.27 -3.37
CA GLU A 46 -20.15 -25.76 -2.12
C GLU A 46 -19.85 -24.59 -1.17
N ILE A 47 -20.14 -24.78 0.13
CA ILE A 47 -19.81 -23.74 1.14
C ILE A 47 -18.30 -23.62 1.24
N GLY A 48 -17.80 -22.38 1.13
CA GLY A 48 -16.36 -22.07 1.14
C GLY A 48 -15.64 -22.33 -0.19
N CYS A 49 -16.38 -22.58 -1.29
CA CYS A 49 -15.73 -22.70 -2.61
C CYS A 49 -15.03 -21.38 -2.99
N ASP A 50 -13.90 -21.49 -3.67
CA ASP A 50 -13.12 -20.34 -4.12
C ASP A 50 -13.84 -19.63 -5.28
N LEU A 51 -14.56 -18.56 -4.95
CA LEU A 51 -15.29 -17.73 -5.91
C LEU A 51 -14.40 -16.66 -6.48
N HIS A 52 -14.13 -16.75 -7.77
CA HIS A 52 -13.40 -15.73 -8.51
C HIS A 52 -14.36 -14.74 -9.18
N VAL A 53 -14.14 -13.44 -8.98
CA VAL A 53 -14.90 -12.37 -9.64
C VAL A 53 -13.97 -11.57 -10.55
N LYS A 54 -14.22 -11.68 -11.86
CA LYS A 54 -13.45 -10.97 -12.87
C LYS A 54 -13.51 -9.45 -12.64
N GLY A 55 -12.35 -8.81 -12.54
CA GLY A 55 -12.24 -7.37 -12.33
C GLY A 55 -12.48 -6.91 -10.89
N ARG A 56 -12.75 -7.82 -9.94
CA ARG A 56 -12.80 -7.47 -8.52
C ARG A 56 -11.38 -7.24 -8.01
N ILE A 57 -11.18 -6.06 -7.46
CA ILE A 57 -9.97 -5.76 -6.70
C ILE A 57 -10.09 -6.48 -5.35
N PRO A 58 -9.09 -7.27 -4.91
CA PRO A 58 -9.15 -8.01 -3.63
C PRO A 58 -9.09 -7.10 -2.40
N TYR A 59 -8.93 -5.81 -2.61
CA TYR A 59 -8.83 -4.77 -1.58
C TYR A 59 -9.93 -3.72 -1.76
N VAL A 60 -10.19 -2.92 -0.72
CA VAL A 60 -11.18 -1.83 -0.75
C VAL A 60 -10.84 -0.76 -1.79
N SER A 61 -9.58 -0.67 -2.22
CA SER A 61 -9.16 0.19 -3.32
C SER A 61 -7.94 -0.36 -4.06
N ARG A 62 -7.62 0.26 -5.23
CA ARG A 62 -6.43 -0.07 -6.03
C ARG A 62 -5.10 0.10 -5.26
N GLY A 63 -5.10 0.92 -4.20
CA GLY A 63 -3.93 1.08 -3.31
C GLY A 63 -3.44 -0.25 -2.76
N GLY A 64 -4.36 -1.12 -2.34
CA GLY A 64 -3.98 -2.45 -1.83
C GLY A 64 -3.20 -3.32 -2.81
N LEU A 65 -3.49 -3.22 -4.12
CA LEU A 65 -2.71 -3.91 -5.16
C LEU A 65 -1.27 -3.37 -5.23
N LYS A 66 -1.09 -2.05 -5.09
CA LYS A 66 0.23 -1.43 -5.11
C LYS A 66 1.08 -1.95 -3.97
N LEU A 67 0.56 -1.83 -2.73
CA LEU A 67 1.28 -2.26 -1.54
C LEU A 67 1.54 -3.77 -1.56
N SER A 68 0.55 -4.57 -1.95
CA SER A 68 0.72 -6.03 -2.05
C SER A 68 1.91 -6.41 -2.91
N GLY A 69 2.03 -5.81 -4.11
CA GLY A 69 3.16 -6.10 -4.99
C GLY A 69 4.51 -5.62 -4.44
N ALA A 70 4.53 -4.50 -3.72
CA ALA A 70 5.75 -4.02 -3.07
C ALA A 70 6.20 -4.94 -1.93
N LEU A 71 5.29 -5.37 -1.06
CA LEU A 71 5.59 -6.30 0.04
C LEU A 71 6.10 -7.65 -0.49
N ASP A 72 5.52 -8.16 -1.60
CA ASP A 72 6.00 -9.38 -2.26
C ASP A 72 7.40 -9.18 -2.85
N ALA A 73 7.64 -8.07 -3.56
CA ALA A 73 8.93 -7.77 -4.17
C ALA A 73 10.05 -7.61 -3.13
N PHE A 74 9.74 -7.01 -1.99
CA PHE A 74 10.69 -6.75 -0.90
C PHE A 74 10.79 -7.91 0.09
N LEU A 75 9.96 -8.95 -0.03
CA LEU A 75 9.85 -10.07 0.90
C LEU A 75 9.57 -9.62 2.33
N VAL A 76 8.72 -8.59 2.49
CA VAL A 76 8.31 -8.07 3.80
C VAL A 76 7.14 -8.88 4.33
N ASP A 77 7.34 -9.56 5.44
CA ASP A 77 6.28 -10.20 6.21
C ASP A 77 5.69 -9.19 7.21
N VAL A 78 4.38 -8.99 7.16
CA VAL A 78 3.66 -8.06 8.03
C VAL A 78 2.89 -8.76 9.15
N HIS A 79 3.00 -10.09 9.22
CA HIS A 79 2.28 -10.88 10.21
C HIS A 79 2.64 -10.45 11.65
N ASP A 80 1.60 -10.21 12.45
CA ASP A 80 1.69 -9.77 13.86
C ASP A 80 2.40 -8.42 14.09
N LEU A 81 2.62 -7.61 13.05
CA LEU A 81 3.22 -6.29 13.18
C LEU A 81 2.20 -5.22 13.60
N TYR A 82 2.67 -4.22 14.35
CA TYR A 82 1.97 -2.96 14.63
C TYR A 82 2.35 -1.94 13.55
N CYS A 83 1.41 -1.61 12.69
CA CYS A 83 1.65 -0.88 11.46
C CYS A 83 1.09 0.55 11.49
N LEU A 84 1.72 1.44 10.72
CA LEU A 84 1.26 2.81 10.45
C LEU A 84 1.00 2.97 8.96
N ASP A 85 -0.22 3.37 8.57
CA ASP A 85 -0.61 3.71 7.18
C ASP A 85 -0.73 5.22 7.02
N ILE A 86 0.22 5.84 6.32
CA ILE A 86 0.32 7.29 6.12
C ILE A 86 -0.29 7.66 4.78
N GLY A 87 -1.38 8.45 4.82
CA GLY A 87 -2.18 8.79 3.64
C GLY A 87 -3.15 7.67 3.29
N CYS A 88 -3.88 7.17 4.29
CA CYS A 88 -4.72 5.97 4.16
C CYS A 88 -5.89 6.13 3.16
N SER A 89 -6.37 7.34 2.90
CA SER A 89 -7.44 7.64 1.94
C SER A 89 -8.66 6.72 2.13
N SER A 90 -8.94 5.84 1.19
CA SER A 90 -10.02 4.85 1.27
C SER A 90 -9.66 3.56 2.02
N GLY A 91 -8.45 3.43 2.53
CA GLY A 91 -8.00 2.28 3.33
C GLY A 91 -7.38 1.14 2.51
N GLY A 92 -6.93 1.39 1.28
CA GLY A 92 -6.36 0.32 0.44
C GLY A 92 -5.10 -0.32 1.02
N PHE A 93 -4.18 0.48 1.58
CA PHE A 93 -2.99 -0.03 2.24
C PHE A 93 -3.35 -0.69 3.57
N THR A 94 -4.20 -0.08 4.37
CA THR A 94 -4.73 -0.67 5.62
C THR A 94 -5.32 -2.06 5.37
N ASP A 95 -6.21 -2.21 4.38
CA ASP A 95 -6.83 -3.50 4.04
C ASP A 95 -5.80 -4.55 3.60
N CYS A 96 -4.77 -4.12 2.86
CA CYS A 96 -3.66 -5.00 2.47
C CYS A 96 -2.88 -5.51 3.68
N LEU A 97 -2.52 -4.62 4.61
CA LEU A 97 -1.81 -4.98 5.84
C LEU A 97 -2.63 -5.96 6.69
N LEU A 98 -3.90 -5.66 6.93
CA LEU A 98 -4.79 -6.52 7.72
C LEU A 98 -4.98 -7.91 7.11
N LYS A 99 -5.16 -8.01 5.78
CA LYS A 99 -5.30 -9.28 5.06
C LYS A 99 -4.01 -10.10 5.05
N ARG A 100 -2.87 -9.46 5.22
CA ARG A 100 -1.57 -10.12 5.37
C ARG A 100 -1.21 -10.42 6.83
N GLY A 101 -2.14 -10.19 7.77
CA GLY A 101 -2.00 -10.59 9.16
C GLY A 101 -1.38 -9.56 10.08
N ALA A 102 -1.33 -8.27 9.71
CA ALA A 102 -0.94 -7.22 10.64
C ALA A 102 -1.81 -7.28 11.91
N ARG A 103 -1.17 -7.16 13.08
CA ARG A 103 -1.84 -7.21 14.38
C ARG A 103 -2.75 -6.01 14.57
N HIS A 104 -2.28 -4.82 14.17
CA HIS A 104 -3.00 -3.57 14.31
C HIS A 104 -2.47 -2.55 13.31
N VAL A 105 -3.34 -1.66 12.81
CA VAL A 105 -2.97 -0.60 11.88
C VAL A 105 -3.52 0.74 12.37
N VAL A 106 -2.63 1.68 12.63
CA VAL A 106 -2.97 3.09 12.80
C VAL A 106 -3.00 3.74 11.42
N SER A 107 -4.14 4.26 11.02
CA SER A 107 -4.37 4.84 9.68
C SER A 107 -4.56 6.33 9.79
N VAL A 108 -3.71 7.11 9.10
CA VAL A 108 -3.68 8.58 9.22
C VAL A 108 -3.93 9.24 7.87
N ASP A 109 -4.82 10.22 7.83
CA ASP A 109 -5.07 11.03 6.64
C ASP A 109 -5.47 12.47 6.99
N VAL A 110 -5.02 13.44 6.20
CA VAL A 110 -5.46 14.85 6.32
C VAL A 110 -6.88 15.06 5.79
N GLY A 111 -7.35 14.16 4.94
CA GLY A 111 -8.73 14.10 4.44
C GLY A 111 -9.70 13.49 5.45
N HIS A 112 -10.95 13.32 5.02
CA HIS A 112 -11.99 12.70 5.84
C HIS A 112 -13.11 12.12 4.97
N ALA A 113 -13.90 11.22 5.59
CA ALA A 113 -15.11 10.60 5.01
C ALA A 113 -14.88 9.76 3.73
N GLN A 114 -13.64 9.35 3.46
CA GLN A 114 -13.27 8.51 2.32
C GLN A 114 -12.95 7.07 2.72
N PHE A 115 -12.61 6.85 3.99
CA PHE A 115 -12.18 5.55 4.51
C PHE A 115 -13.33 4.54 4.48
N ASP A 116 -13.05 3.32 4.01
CA ASP A 116 -14.06 2.27 3.84
C ASP A 116 -14.75 1.91 5.16
N TRP A 117 -16.08 1.76 5.10
CA TRP A 117 -16.89 1.52 6.30
C TRP A 117 -16.56 0.20 6.99
N SER A 118 -16.19 -0.83 6.25
CA SER A 118 -15.83 -2.12 6.83
C SER A 118 -14.55 -2.05 7.65
N LEU A 119 -13.57 -1.27 7.18
CA LEU A 119 -12.31 -1.04 7.89
C LEU A 119 -12.47 -0.11 9.08
N ARG A 120 -13.37 0.88 8.99
CA ARG A 120 -13.67 1.80 10.10
C ARG A 120 -14.23 1.08 11.33
N ASN A 121 -14.88 -0.07 11.12
CA ASN A 121 -15.45 -0.88 12.19
C ASN A 121 -14.59 -2.12 12.56
N ASP A 122 -13.41 -2.28 11.98
CA ASP A 122 -12.47 -3.34 12.36
C ASP A 122 -11.72 -2.92 13.62
N GLU A 123 -11.81 -3.72 14.68
CA GLU A 123 -11.17 -3.44 15.98
C GLU A 123 -9.63 -3.37 15.93
N ARG A 124 -9.04 -3.83 14.84
CA ARG A 124 -7.60 -3.75 14.58
C ARG A 124 -7.19 -2.44 13.91
N VAL A 125 -8.13 -1.52 13.64
CA VAL A 125 -7.87 -0.24 12.97
C VAL A 125 -8.10 0.90 13.93
N ASP A 126 -7.10 1.77 14.07
CA ASP A 126 -7.22 3.07 14.72
C ASP A 126 -7.11 4.17 13.65
N LEU A 127 -8.23 4.83 13.37
CA LEU A 127 -8.35 5.78 12.27
C LEU A 127 -8.27 7.23 12.74
N HIS A 128 -7.28 7.96 12.26
CA HIS A 128 -7.05 9.39 12.50
C HIS A 128 -7.27 10.20 11.22
N GLU A 129 -8.50 10.61 10.96
CA GLU A 129 -8.84 11.54 9.88
C GLU A 129 -8.55 12.99 10.30
N ARG A 130 -8.40 13.90 9.32
CA ARG A 130 -8.04 15.31 9.53
C ARG A 130 -6.78 15.52 10.36
N THR A 131 -5.88 14.56 10.28
CA THR A 131 -4.65 14.51 11.08
C THR A 131 -3.45 14.54 10.15
N ASN A 132 -2.53 15.47 10.39
CA ASN A 132 -1.26 15.47 9.70
C ASN A 132 -0.29 14.55 10.44
N ILE A 133 0.47 13.76 9.70
CA ILE A 133 1.46 12.83 10.27
C ILE A 133 2.46 13.55 11.21
N VAL A 134 2.80 14.80 10.92
CA VAL A 134 3.74 15.58 11.74
C VAL A 134 3.19 15.93 13.13
N ASP A 135 1.89 15.84 13.34
CA ASP A 135 1.23 16.11 14.61
C ASP A 135 1.06 14.83 15.47
N LEU A 136 1.28 13.67 14.89
CA LEU A 136 1.04 12.37 15.56
C LEU A 136 1.99 12.12 16.75
N PRO A 137 3.29 12.46 16.71
CA PRO A 137 4.17 12.33 17.87
C PRO A 137 3.64 13.10 19.10
N ALA A 138 3.07 14.28 18.90
CA ALA A 138 2.48 15.07 19.98
C ALA A 138 1.22 14.44 20.61
N GLN A 139 0.60 13.47 19.93
CA GLN A 139 -0.56 12.72 20.42
C GLN A 139 -0.17 11.46 21.21
N GLY A 140 1.12 11.25 21.46
CA GLY A 140 1.63 10.15 22.29
C GLY A 140 2.09 8.92 21.51
N PHE A 141 2.05 8.96 20.18
CA PHE A 141 2.62 7.92 19.33
C PHE A 141 4.12 8.17 19.15
N ASN A 142 4.95 7.44 19.85
CA ASN A 142 6.41 7.58 19.72
C ASN A 142 7.07 6.21 19.68
N SER A 143 7.96 6.00 18.72
CA SER A 143 8.82 4.80 18.62
C SER A 143 8.05 3.48 18.76
N SER A 144 6.85 3.40 18.18
CA SER A 144 5.90 2.31 18.44
C SER A 144 5.69 1.37 17.26
N PHE A 145 5.90 1.83 16.02
CA PHE A 145 5.51 1.08 14.84
C PHE A 145 6.65 0.20 14.31
N ASP A 146 6.32 -1.08 14.09
CA ASP A 146 7.23 -2.06 13.49
C ASP A 146 7.39 -1.79 11.98
N LEU A 147 6.32 -1.33 11.32
CA LEU A 147 6.31 -1.00 9.90
C LEU A 147 5.46 0.25 9.66
N ALA A 148 6.02 1.24 8.98
CA ALA A 148 5.23 2.31 8.36
C ALA A 148 5.11 2.08 6.85
N VAL A 149 3.92 2.35 6.31
CA VAL A 149 3.68 2.40 4.86
C VAL A 149 3.13 3.77 4.47
N CYS A 150 3.40 4.24 3.24
CA CYS A 150 3.04 5.59 2.85
C CYS A 150 2.55 5.67 1.40
N ASP A 151 1.38 6.31 1.20
CA ASP A 151 0.81 6.66 -0.10
C ASP A 151 0.25 8.11 -0.09
N VAL A 152 1.09 9.09 0.23
CA VAL A 152 0.69 10.51 0.26
C VAL A 152 0.63 11.12 -1.14
N SER A 153 -0.18 12.18 -1.27
CA SER A 153 -0.30 12.97 -2.49
C SER A 153 -0.13 14.46 -2.18
N PHE A 154 0.38 15.21 -3.15
CA PHE A 154 0.59 16.66 -3.04
C PHE A 154 1.62 17.09 -1.98
N THR A 155 2.44 16.18 -1.51
CA THR A 155 3.56 16.43 -0.60
C THR A 155 4.73 15.52 -0.95
N SER A 156 5.94 15.92 -0.57
CA SER A 156 7.15 15.13 -0.75
C SER A 156 7.39 14.21 0.44
N ILE A 157 7.98 13.04 0.17
CA ILE A 157 8.48 12.11 1.20
C ILE A 157 9.45 12.84 2.15
N ARG A 158 10.23 13.77 1.64
CA ARG A 158 11.16 14.61 2.43
C ARG A 158 10.47 15.32 3.58
N THR A 159 9.23 15.77 3.38
CA THR A 159 8.46 16.51 4.40
C THR A 159 7.96 15.59 5.52
N ILE A 160 7.58 14.36 5.19
CA ILE A 160 6.95 13.44 6.15
C ILE A 160 7.97 12.53 6.84
N LEU A 161 9.12 12.30 6.23
CA LEU A 161 10.12 11.33 6.71
C LEU A 161 10.58 11.60 8.17
N PRO A 162 10.89 12.84 8.59
CA PRO A 162 11.30 13.09 9.98
C PRO A 162 10.25 12.62 11.00
N ALA A 163 8.99 12.98 10.82
CA ALA A 163 7.90 12.54 11.72
C ALA A 163 7.70 11.01 11.67
N THR A 164 7.79 10.41 10.48
CA THR A 164 7.72 8.95 10.33
C THR A 164 8.81 8.26 11.16
N LEU A 165 10.04 8.79 11.15
CA LEU A 165 11.16 8.23 11.91
C LEU A 165 10.98 8.35 13.43
N GLU A 166 10.35 9.42 13.91
CA GLU A 166 10.01 9.55 15.34
C GLU A 166 9.00 8.50 15.78
N LEU A 167 8.11 8.10 14.90
CA LEU A 167 7.05 7.12 15.15
C LEU A 167 7.52 5.67 15.04
N LEU A 168 8.52 5.40 14.20
CA LEU A 168 9.06 4.05 14.01
C LEU A 168 9.82 3.56 15.26
N ALA A 169 9.56 2.33 15.63
CA ALA A 169 10.36 1.61 16.63
C ALA A 169 11.86 1.56 16.22
N PRO A 170 12.79 1.35 17.17
CA PRO A 170 14.22 1.21 16.85
C PRO A 170 14.54 0.11 15.83
N HIS A 171 13.67 -0.90 15.74
CA HIS A 171 13.74 -1.99 14.77
C HIS A 171 12.75 -1.83 13.62
N GLY A 172 12.12 -0.67 13.51
CA GLY A 172 11.07 -0.42 12.53
C GLY A 172 11.58 -0.24 11.11
N ALA A 173 10.68 -0.46 10.17
CA ALA A 173 10.94 -0.35 8.75
C ALA A 173 9.94 0.61 8.06
N PHE A 174 10.31 1.12 6.88
CA PHE A 174 9.48 2.05 6.12
C PHE A 174 9.39 1.64 4.67
N VAL A 175 8.16 1.45 4.17
CA VAL A 175 7.85 1.21 2.76
C VAL A 175 7.06 2.39 2.21
N SER A 176 7.65 3.17 1.32
CA SER A 176 7.01 4.37 0.78
C SER A 176 6.77 4.29 -0.72
N LEU A 177 5.57 4.67 -1.15
CA LEU A 177 5.28 4.91 -2.56
C LEU A 177 5.91 6.24 -2.99
N VAL A 178 6.82 6.17 -3.95
CA VAL A 178 7.48 7.32 -4.58
C VAL A 178 6.68 7.72 -5.80
N LYS A 179 6.18 8.94 -5.79
CA LYS A 179 5.40 9.51 -6.90
C LYS A 179 6.21 10.61 -7.58
N PRO A 180 6.83 10.35 -8.74
CA PRO A 180 7.68 11.33 -9.42
C PRO A 180 7.01 12.70 -9.61
N GLN A 181 5.69 12.73 -9.84
CA GLN A 181 4.94 13.97 -10.03
C GLN A 181 4.86 14.88 -8.78
N PHE A 182 5.20 14.37 -7.59
CA PHE A 182 5.25 15.15 -6.35
C PHE A 182 6.67 15.34 -5.80
N GLU A 183 7.66 14.70 -6.43
CA GLU A 183 9.07 14.78 -6.05
C GLU A 183 9.92 15.54 -7.09
N ALA A 184 9.50 15.56 -8.37
CA ALA A 184 10.18 16.24 -9.45
C ALA A 184 9.98 17.77 -9.39
N GLN A 185 10.82 18.50 -10.12
CA GLN A 185 10.69 19.94 -10.26
C GLN A 185 9.46 20.29 -11.14
N ALA A 186 8.83 21.42 -10.86
CA ALA A 186 7.56 21.79 -11.51
C ALA A 186 7.63 21.80 -13.05
N HIS A 187 8.77 22.20 -13.64
CA HIS A 187 8.94 22.22 -15.09
C HIS A 187 9.13 20.84 -15.74
N GLU A 188 9.38 19.80 -14.96
CA GLU A 188 9.52 18.40 -15.41
C GLU A 188 8.18 17.66 -15.38
N VAL A 189 7.18 18.24 -14.69
CA VAL A 189 5.83 17.69 -14.63
C VAL A 189 5.07 18.19 -15.85
N GLY A 190 4.81 17.30 -16.80
CA GLY A 190 4.12 17.62 -18.03
C GLY A 190 2.61 17.84 -17.88
N GLU A 191 1.96 18.05 -19.01
CA GLU A 191 0.52 18.27 -19.09
C GLU A 191 -0.24 17.13 -18.38
N GLY A 192 -1.28 17.48 -17.62
CA GLY A 192 -2.08 16.56 -16.85
C GLY A 192 -1.44 16.10 -15.54
N GLY A 193 -0.25 16.63 -15.17
CA GLY A 193 0.48 16.23 -13.97
C GLY A 193 1.19 14.90 -14.14
N ILE A 194 1.73 14.62 -15.34
CA ILE A 194 2.37 13.33 -15.66
C ILE A 194 3.87 13.56 -15.92
N VAL A 195 4.71 12.81 -15.20
CA VAL A 195 6.15 12.71 -15.49
C VAL A 195 6.38 11.51 -16.41
N ARG A 196 6.93 11.79 -17.62
CA ARG A 196 7.15 10.77 -18.65
C ARG A 196 8.62 10.45 -18.89
N ASP A 197 9.52 11.36 -18.53
CA ASP A 197 10.95 11.20 -18.77
C ASP A 197 11.56 10.18 -17.80
N PRO A 198 12.10 9.05 -18.29
CA PRO A 198 12.77 8.05 -17.45
C PRO A 198 13.95 8.62 -16.66
N ASN A 199 14.67 9.62 -17.19
CA ASN A 199 15.78 10.25 -16.48
C ASN A 199 15.29 11.00 -15.24
N VAL A 200 14.10 11.60 -15.31
CA VAL A 200 13.47 12.24 -14.15
C VAL A 200 13.06 11.19 -13.13
N HIS A 201 12.52 10.05 -13.56
CA HIS A 201 12.19 8.92 -12.66
C HIS A 201 13.44 8.42 -11.92
N ALA A 202 14.52 8.11 -12.67
CA ALA A 202 15.78 7.64 -12.10
C ALA A 202 16.37 8.65 -11.10
N ARG A 203 16.39 9.94 -11.47
CA ARG A 203 16.88 11.00 -10.58
C ARG A 203 16.05 11.13 -9.29
N VAL A 204 14.72 11.10 -9.39
CA VAL A 204 13.83 11.16 -8.23
C VAL A 204 14.08 9.98 -7.30
N LEU A 205 14.19 8.77 -7.84
CA LEU A 205 14.51 7.57 -7.06
C LEU A 205 15.89 7.69 -6.40
N ALA A 206 16.91 8.11 -7.12
CA ALA A 206 18.26 8.31 -6.57
C ALA A 206 18.25 9.31 -5.40
N GLN A 207 17.53 10.41 -5.54
CA GLN A 207 17.37 11.41 -4.46
C GLN A 207 16.62 10.83 -3.24
N THR A 208 15.65 9.94 -3.45
CA THR A 208 14.92 9.30 -2.36
C THR A 208 15.78 8.26 -1.64
N ILE A 209 16.62 7.53 -2.37
CA ILE A 209 17.63 6.61 -1.79
C ILE A 209 18.61 7.39 -0.90
N ASP A 210 19.15 8.51 -1.39
CA ASP A 210 20.04 9.38 -0.61
C ASP A 210 19.34 9.92 0.64
N LEU A 211 18.07 10.31 0.51
CA LEU A 211 17.26 10.81 1.61
C LEU A 211 17.10 9.76 2.73
N PHE A 212 16.83 8.52 2.38
CA PHE A 212 16.70 7.43 3.35
C PHE A 212 18.03 7.21 4.09
N ALA A 213 19.13 7.05 3.36
CA ALA A 213 20.45 6.85 3.94
C ALA A 213 20.88 8.02 4.85
N ALA A 214 20.62 9.26 4.44
CA ALA A 214 20.94 10.45 5.24
C ALA A 214 20.16 10.56 6.55
N HIS A 215 19.00 9.90 6.64
CA HIS A 215 18.12 9.93 7.81
C HIS A 215 18.15 8.63 8.66
N GLY A 216 19.12 7.77 8.45
CA GLY A 216 19.28 6.57 9.29
C GLY A 216 18.35 5.40 8.92
N LEU A 217 17.89 5.37 7.68
CA LEU A 217 17.25 4.20 7.08
C LEU A 217 18.19 3.56 6.06
N TYR A 218 18.55 2.29 6.26
CA TYR A 218 19.26 1.53 5.24
C TYR A 218 18.35 1.31 4.04
N PRO A 219 18.65 1.86 2.86
CA PRO A 219 17.82 1.64 1.68
C PRO A 219 18.03 0.19 1.21
N VAL A 220 17.02 -0.66 1.45
CA VAL A 220 17.12 -2.10 1.20
C VAL A 220 16.91 -2.41 -0.27
N ASP A 221 15.81 -1.90 -0.84
CA ASP A 221 15.48 -2.11 -2.25
C ASP A 221 14.49 -1.08 -2.78
N ILE A 222 14.34 -1.06 -4.11
CA ILE A 222 13.36 -0.28 -4.87
C ILE A 222 12.67 -1.16 -5.91
N CYS A 223 11.40 -0.90 -6.19
CA CYS A 223 10.67 -1.58 -7.27
C CYS A 223 9.63 -0.66 -7.91
N ALA A 224 9.23 -0.98 -9.14
CA ALA A 224 8.09 -0.32 -9.77
C ALA A 224 6.78 -0.78 -9.10
N SER A 225 5.81 0.14 -8.98
CA SER A 225 4.44 -0.23 -8.60
C SER A 225 3.84 -1.18 -9.65
N PRO A 226 3.13 -2.24 -9.23
CA PRO A 226 2.54 -3.20 -10.18
C PRO A 226 1.43 -2.60 -11.04
N ILE A 227 0.92 -1.43 -10.67
CA ILE A 227 -0.09 -0.69 -11.41
C ILE A 227 0.27 0.79 -11.49
N HIS A 228 -0.15 1.43 -12.58
CA HIS A 228 0.02 2.88 -12.74
C HIS A 228 -0.88 3.66 -11.77
N GLY A 229 -0.35 4.81 -11.33
CA GLY A 229 -1.07 5.79 -10.55
C GLY A 229 -2.18 6.50 -11.33
N ALA A 230 -2.75 7.53 -10.70
CA ALA A 230 -3.75 8.37 -11.35
C ALA A 230 -3.20 8.97 -12.64
N LYS A 231 -4.06 9.06 -13.66
CA LYS A 231 -3.73 9.60 -15.00
C LYS A 231 -2.61 8.85 -15.74
N GLY A 232 -2.19 7.66 -15.25
CA GLY A 232 -1.17 6.83 -15.90
C GLY A 232 0.27 7.12 -15.46
N ASN A 233 0.48 7.88 -14.39
CA ASN A 233 1.81 8.09 -13.82
C ASN A 233 2.45 6.75 -13.45
N ARG A 234 3.73 6.59 -13.76
CA ARG A 234 4.57 5.53 -13.26
C ARG A 234 4.97 5.88 -11.82
N GLU A 235 4.76 4.95 -10.92
CA GLU A 235 5.05 5.10 -9.50
C GLU A 235 5.97 3.97 -9.05
N PHE A 236 6.70 4.18 -7.97
CA PHE A 236 7.72 3.25 -7.50
C PHE A 236 7.59 3.08 -5.98
N PHE A 237 8.21 2.04 -5.44
CA PHE A 237 8.35 1.86 -4.01
C PHE A 237 9.82 1.85 -3.61
N ILE A 238 10.07 2.36 -2.41
CA ILE A 238 11.35 2.23 -1.72
C ILE A 238 11.11 1.58 -0.36
N TYR A 239 12.00 0.68 0.01
CA TYR A 239 12.04 0.02 1.32
C TYR A 239 13.29 0.42 2.09
N GLY A 240 13.13 0.89 3.33
CA GLY A 240 14.20 1.25 4.25
C GLY A 240 14.04 0.55 5.61
N ASP A 241 15.17 0.20 6.23
CA ASP A 241 15.24 -0.61 7.44
C ASP A 241 16.19 0.03 8.45
N ARG A 242 15.72 0.24 9.69
CA ARG A 242 16.54 0.86 10.77
C ARG A 242 17.56 -0.10 11.37
N VAL A 243 17.21 -1.38 11.51
CA VAL A 243 18.13 -2.39 12.07
C VAL A 243 19.33 -2.54 11.16
N ARG A 244 19.09 -2.75 9.86
CA ARG A 244 20.17 -2.87 8.88
C ARG A 244 21.05 -1.63 8.84
N PHE A 245 20.50 -0.44 9.03
CA PHE A 245 21.29 0.78 9.10
C PHE A 245 22.22 0.79 10.33
N ASN A 246 21.70 0.41 11.48
CA ASN A 246 22.48 0.39 12.73
C ASN A 246 23.59 -0.68 12.72
N ASP A 247 23.33 -1.80 12.03
CA ASP A 247 24.25 -2.93 11.93
C ASP A 247 25.29 -2.79 10.80
N SER A 248 25.11 -1.79 9.91
CA SER A 248 25.96 -1.57 8.75
C SER A 248 27.04 -0.52 9.00
N SER A 249 28.21 -0.71 8.42
CA SER A 249 29.23 0.35 8.37
C SER A 249 28.79 1.45 7.38
N SER A 250 29.41 2.64 7.49
CA SER A 250 29.19 3.73 6.54
C SER A 250 29.55 3.34 5.11
N ASP A 251 30.53 2.45 4.93
CA ASP A 251 30.94 1.98 3.61
C ASP A 251 29.93 0.97 3.03
N ASP A 252 29.33 0.11 3.86
CA ASP A 252 28.25 -0.78 3.43
C ASP A 252 27.04 0.01 2.96
N VAL A 253 26.65 1.06 3.70
CA VAL A 253 25.55 1.94 3.30
C VAL A 253 25.85 2.64 1.97
N ARG A 254 27.06 3.18 1.79
CA ARG A 254 27.48 3.83 0.54
C ARG A 254 27.45 2.86 -0.65
N LEU A 255 27.95 1.65 -0.46
CA LEU A 255 27.94 0.62 -1.50
C LEU A 255 26.51 0.26 -1.91
N GLN A 256 25.63 0.08 -0.93
CA GLN A 256 24.22 -0.20 -1.20
C GLN A 256 23.51 0.95 -1.93
N VAL A 257 23.75 2.19 -1.51
CA VAL A 257 23.23 3.39 -2.19
C VAL A 257 23.68 3.42 -3.65
N SER A 258 24.97 3.17 -3.93
CA SER A 258 25.49 3.13 -5.30
C SER A 258 24.80 2.04 -6.13
N ARG A 259 24.69 0.83 -5.59
CA ARG A 259 24.01 -0.30 -6.25
C ARG A 259 22.55 -0.01 -6.58
N LEU A 260 21.81 0.59 -5.65
CA LEU A 260 20.43 0.94 -5.91
C LEU A 260 20.26 2.06 -6.93
N LYS A 261 21.21 3.02 -6.97
CA LYS A 261 21.20 4.06 -8.00
C LYS A 261 21.42 3.49 -9.41
N GLU A 262 22.29 2.51 -9.57
CA GLU A 262 22.44 1.78 -10.85
C GLU A 262 21.11 1.10 -11.23
N LYS A 263 20.44 0.45 -10.27
CA LYS A 263 19.13 -0.18 -10.50
C LYS A 263 18.04 0.81 -10.93
N THR A 264 18.12 2.11 -10.58
CA THR A 264 17.11 3.09 -11.02
C THR A 264 17.08 3.31 -12.53
N GLU A 265 18.18 3.05 -13.23
CA GLU A 265 18.26 3.17 -14.69
C GLU A 265 17.52 2.03 -15.42
N GLU A 266 17.30 0.91 -14.73
CA GLU A 266 16.61 -0.26 -15.28
C GLU A 266 15.08 -0.23 -15.04
N LEU A 267 14.63 0.63 -14.15
CA LEU A 267 13.21 0.77 -13.76
C LEU A 267 12.51 1.85 -14.57
#